data_c9df0f6ddf34d423e0e37ff0ffee28ae
#
_entry.id   c9df0f6ddf34d423e0e37ff0ffee28ae
#
_cell.length_a   1.000
_cell.length_b   1.000
_cell.length_c   1.000
_cell.angle_alpha   90.00
_cell.angle_beta   90.00
_cell.angle_gamma   90.00
#
_symmetry.space_group_name_H-M   'P 1'
#
loop_
_entity.id
_entity.type
_entity.pdbx_description
1 polymer ?
#
loop_
_entity_poly.entity_id
_entity_poly.type
_entity_poly.pdbx_seq_one_letter_code
_entity_poly.pdbx_strand_id
1 'polypeptide(L)'
;MGSPRTCPSCTPSSVGADRLIRASTELRGETQDLIRGLKYRNQRNVVADLADRLVSSILADPHAPTFELVTWAPTSMVRQRQRGYDQSELLAKAVAGRLGLRCRRLLYRDRSAPQTGRNRQERLNGPVFRARPMRRPYRVLVIDDVVTTGSTLRAAAHALDLAGAKEVCLLAVAATPRDRSTNSRVA
;
A
#
# COMPACT_ATOMS: atom_id res chain seq x y z
N MET A 1 10.20 -28.65 2.19
CA MET A 1 9.01 -27.79 2.32
C MET A 1 9.46 -26.51 3.01
N GLY A 2 9.74 -25.46 2.23
CA GLY A 2 10.20 -24.17 2.75
C GLY A 2 9.01 -23.33 3.19
N SER A 3 8.98 -22.91 4.45
CA SER A 3 8.00 -21.93 4.96
C SER A 3 8.01 -20.66 4.10
N PRO A 4 6.88 -20.09 3.75
CA PRO A 4 6.80 -18.81 3.04
C PRO A 4 7.51 -17.76 3.89
N ARG A 5 8.57 -17.18 3.32
CA ARG A 5 9.34 -16.10 3.99
C ARG A 5 8.45 -14.87 4.08
N THR A 6 7.84 -14.65 5.25
CA THR A 6 7.26 -13.36 5.60
C THR A 6 8.34 -12.31 5.50
N CYS A 7 8.08 -11.24 4.74
CA CYS A 7 9.02 -10.11 4.64
C CYS A 7 9.37 -9.62 6.05
N PRO A 8 10.66 -9.51 6.43
CA PRO A 8 11.07 -9.09 7.78
C PRO A 8 10.57 -7.70 8.19
N SER A 9 10.15 -6.86 7.23
CA SER A 9 9.53 -5.56 7.49
C SER A 9 8.04 -5.64 7.85
N CYS A 10 7.45 -6.84 7.83
CA CYS A 10 6.04 -7.09 8.15
C CYS A 10 5.84 -7.59 9.58
N THR A 11 6.80 -7.45 10.49
CA THR A 11 6.64 -7.85 11.89
C THR A 11 5.70 -6.86 12.61
N PRO A 12 4.67 -7.33 13.33
CA PRO A 12 3.73 -6.46 14.04
C PRO A 12 4.41 -5.70 15.17
N SER A 13 4.32 -4.37 15.18
CA SER A 13 4.65 -3.55 16.34
C SER A 13 3.34 -3.20 17.05
N SER A 14 3.23 -3.62 18.28
CA SER A 14 2.04 -3.46 19.09
C SER A 14 1.82 -2.03 19.54
N VAL A 15 0.82 -1.34 18.96
CA VAL A 15 -0.08 -0.39 19.67
C VAL A 15 -1.28 -0.10 18.76
N GLY A 16 -2.47 -0.45 19.18
CA GLY A 16 -3.76 -0.05 18.55
C GLY A 16 -3.94 -0.50 17.10
N ALA A 17 -4.50 -1.72 16.88
CA ALA A 17 -4.81 -2.28 15.57
C ALA A 17 -3.63 -2.28 14.59
N ASP A 18 -2.57 -2.97 14.97
CA ASP A 18 -1.35 -3.10 14.13
C ASP A 18 -1.65 -4.05 12.96
N ARG A 19 -2.21 -3.45 11.91
CA ARG A 19 -2.51 -4.19 10.70
C ARG A 19 -1.22 -4.52 9.97
N LEU A 20 -1.05 -5.81 9.74
CA LEU A 20 0.06 -6.32 8.95
C LEU A 20 0.06 -5.67 7.56
N ILE A 21 1.09 -4.90 7.26
CA ILE A 21 1.36 -4.43 5.91
C ILE A 21 2.15 -5.52 5.22
N ARG A 22 1.57 -6.09 4.16
CA ARG A 22 2.23 -7.09 3.32
C ARG A 22 2.89 -6.43 2.12
N ALA A 23 4.01 -6.98 1.69
CA ALA A 23 4.64 -6.65 0.41
C ALA A 23 4.95 -7.94 -0.33
N SER A 24 4.73 -7.94 -1.65
CA SER A 24 4.99 -9.15 -2.46
C SER A 24 6.48 -9.46 -2.54
N THR A 25 7.34 -8.43 -2.47
CA THR A 25 8.79 -8.58 -2.58
C THR A 25 9.55 -7.43 -1.90
N GLU A 26 10.87 -7.54 -1.89
CA GLU A 26 11.74 -6.40 -1.54
C GLU A 26 11.92 -5.46 -2.74
N LEU A 27 12.14 -4.16 -2.47
CA LEU A 27 12.40 -3.14 -3.48
C LEU A 27 13.87 -3.24 -3.97
N ARG A 28 14.16 -4.23 -4.81
CA ARG A 28 15.48 -4.49 -5.37
C ARG A 28 15.38 -5.01 -6.81
N GLY A 29 16.49 -4.90 -7.55
CA GLY A 29 16.63 -5.49 -8.88
C GLY A 29 15.48 -5.17 -9.83
N GLU A 30 15.00 -6.17 -10.56
CA GLU A 30 13.94 -6.05 -11.55
C GLU A 30 12.68 -5.33 -11.03
N THR A 31 12.21 -5.67 -9.82
CA THR A 31 11.01 -5.01 -9.26
C THR A 31 11.21 -3.50 -9.06
N GLN A 32 12.41 -3.09 -8.65
CA GLN A 32 12.75 -1.67 -8.52
C GLN A 32 12.72 -0.97 -9.87
N ASP A 33 13.22 -1.63 -10.92
CA ASP A 33 13.25 -1.06 -12.28
C ASP A 33 11.85 -0.97 -12.90
N LEU A 34 11.00 -1.97 -12.70
CA LEU A 34 9.60 -1.95 -13.11
C LEU A 34 8.82 -0.81 -12.42
N ILE A 35 8.99 -0.65 -11.11
CA ILE A 35 8.34 0.44 -10.35
C ILE A 35 8.88 1.80 -10.78
N ARG A 36 10.18 1.95 -11.05
CA ARG A 36 10.76 3.18 -11.61
C ARG A 36 10.23 3.47 -13.00
N GLY A 37 10.12 2.46 -13.85
CA GLY A 37 9.53 2.54 -15.18
C GLY A 37 8.09 3.07 -15.12
N LEU A 38 7.28 2.51 -14.22
CA LEU A 38 5.92 2.98 -13.97
C LEU A 38 5.89 4.41 -13.42
N LYS A 39 6.78 4.79 -12.50
CA LYS A 39 6.77 6.12 -11.85
C LYS A 39 7.28 7.26 -12.73
N TYR A 40 8.28 6.99 -13.58
CA TYR A 40 9.07 8.04 -14.19
C TYR A 40 9.22 7.93 -15.72
N ARG A 41 8.90 6.77 -16.32
CA ARG A 41 9.06 6.51 -17.75
C ARG A 41 7.74 6.22 -18.47
N ASN A 42 6.60 6.41 -17.80
CA ASN A 42 5.24 6.13 -18.32
C ASN A 42 5.07 4.69 -18.87
N GLN A 43 5.84 3.73 -18.36
CA GLN A 43 5.78 2.33 -18.77
C GLN A 43 4.59 1.62 -18.10
N ARG A 44 3.38 1.88 -18.62
CA ARG A 44 2.15 1.30 -18.04
C ARG A 44 1.98 -0.18 -18.34
N ASN A 45 2.70 -0.71 -19.32
CA ASN A 45 2.72 -2.14 -19.65
C ASN A 45 3.19 -3.01 -18.47
N VAL A 46 4.07 -2.49 -17.60
CA VAL A 46 4.55 -3.21 -16.41
C VAL A 46 3.47 -3.42 -15.33
N VAL A 47 2.31 -2.73 -15.43
CA VAL A 47 1.20 -2.88 -14.47
C VAL A 47 0.69 -4.32 -14.42
N ALA A 48 0.67 -5.01 -15.56
CA ALA A 48 0.24 -6.40 -15.62
C ALA A 48 1.15 -7.29 -14.77
N ASP A 49 2.46 -7.22 -14.98
CA ASP A 49 3.44 -8.04 -14.26
C ASP A 49 3.45 -7.76 -12.75
N LEU A 50 3.35 -6.47 -12.39
CA LEU A 50 3.28 -6.07 -10.98
C LEU A 50 1.97 -6.53 -10.31
N ALA A 51 0.85 -6.50 -11.03
CA ALA A 51 -0.42 -7.01 -10.53
C ALA A 51 -0.42 -8.53 -10.37
N ASP A 52 0.21 -9.27 -11.29
CA ASP A 52 0.37 -10.72 -11.18
C ASP A 52 1.19 -11.10 -9.94
N ARG A 53 2.27 -10.39 -9.65
CA ARG A 53 3.05 -10.57 -8.40
C ARG A 53 2.21 -10.32 -7.14
N LEU A 54 1.37 -9.27 -7.14
CA LEU A 54 0.46 -8.98 -6.02
C LEU A 54 -0.57 -10.10 -5.84
N VAL A 55 -1.22 -10.54 -6.91
CA VAL A 55 -2.23 -11.62 -6.87
C VAL A 55 -1.61 -12.94 -6.43
N SER A 56 -0.44 -13.29 -6.98
CA SER A 56 0.28 -14.50 -6.58
C SER A 56 0.63 -14.50 -5.09
N SER A 57 1.00 -13.34 -4.53
CA SER A 57 1.29 -13.23 -3.10
C SER A 57 0.05 -13.37 -2.21
N ILE A 58 -1.12 -12.99 -2.71
CA ILE A 58 -2.40 -13.21 -2.02
C ILE A 58 -2.77 -14.69 -2.06
N LEU A 59 -2.71 -15.30 -3.25
CA LEU A 59 -3.13 -16.70 -3.46
C LEU A 59 -2.19 -17.71 -2.79
N ALA A 60 -0.92 -17.35 -2.59
CA ALA A 60 0.05 -18.17 -1.88
C ALA A 60 -0.15 -18.18 -0.34
N ASP A 61 -1.00 -17.31 0.21
CA ASP A 61 -1.27 -17.26 1.63
C ASP A 61 -2.56 -18.02 1.97
N PRO A 62 -2.47 -19.20 2.60
CA PRO A 62 -3.64 -19.98 2.96
C PRO A 62 -4.54 -19.29 4.00
N HIS A 63 -4.02 -18.27 4.66
CA HIS A 63 -4.76 -17.47 5.65
C HIS A 63 -5.18 -16.09 5.10
N ALA A 64 -5.04 -15.87 3.77
CA ALA A 64 -5.51 -14.64 3.17
C ALA A 64 -7.02 -14.46 3.39
N PRO A 65 -7.47 -13.33 3.93
CA PRO A 65 -8.89 -13.09 4.10
C PRO A 65 -9.58 -12.95 2.73
N THR A 66 -10.87 -13.26 2.69
CA THR A 66 -11.69 -12.96 1.51
C THR A 66 -11.95 -11.47 1.44
N PHE A 67 -11.67 -10.86 0.29
CA PHE A 67 -11.94 -9.45 0.03
C PHE A 67 -13.26 -9.25 -0.72
N GLU A 68 -13.88 -8.09 -0.55
CA GLU A 68 -15.12 -7.71 -1.24
C GLU A 68 -14.92 -6.48 -2.13
N LEU A 69 -13.96 -5.63 -1.76
CA LEU A 69 -13.60 -4.42 -2.48
C LEU A 69 -12.08 -4.23 -2.53
N VAL A 70 -11.61 -3.69 -3.65
CA VAL A 70 -10.24 -3.21 -3.81
C VAL A 70 -10.25 -1.68 -3.89
N THR A 71 -9.33 -1.04 -3.21
CA THR A 71 -9.06 0.39 -3.29
C THR A 71 -7.54 0.63 -3.30
N TRP A 72 -7.12 1.88 -3.35
CA TRP A 72 -5.71 2.25 -3.35
C TRP A 72 -5.44 3.43 -2.44
N ALA A 73 -4.20 3.58 -2.01
CA ALA A 73 -3.71 4.75 -1.31
C ALA A 73 -3.39 5.86 -2.34
N PRO A 74 -4.23 6.93 -2.47
CA PRO A 74 -4.04 7.89 -3.55
C PRO A 74 -2.74 8.68 -3.40
N THR A 75 -2.01 8.80 -4.51
CA THR A 75 -0.82 9.66 -4.56
C THR A 75 -1.17 11.14 -4.43
N SER A 76 -0.19 12.01 -4.19
CA SER A 76 -0.45 13.45 -4.14
C SER A 76 -0.85 14.00 -5.51
N MET A 77 -1.72 15.02 -5.53
CA MET A 77 -2.16 15.65 -6.78
C MET A 77 -1.00 16.23 -7.61
N VAL A 78 0.06 16.71 -6.94
CA VAL A 78 1.27 17.19 -7.63
C VAL A 78 1.91 16.05 -8.41
N ARG A 79 2.12 14.91 -7.78
CA ARG A 79 2.68 13.72 -8.43
C ARG A 79 1.77 13.16 -9.51
N GLN A 80 0.46 13.15 -9.27
CA GLN A 80 -0.51 12.70 -10.28
C GLN A 80 -0.52 13.61 -11.50
N ARG A 81 -0.44 14.94 -11.32
CA ARG A 81 -0.34 15.90 -12.45
C ARG A 81 0.97 15.73 -13.22
N GLN A 82 2.09 15.55 -12.52
CA GLN A 82 3.40 15.34 -13.15
C GLN A 82 3.46 14.05 -13.98
N ARG A 83 2.77 12.99 -13.54
CA ARG A 83 2.80 11.67 -14.18
C ARG A 83 1.62 11.42 -15.13
N GLY A 84 0.54 12.19 -14.98
CA GLY A 84 -0.71 12.02 -15.73
C GLY A 84 -1.62 10.90 -15.19
N TYR A 85 -1.19 10.15 -14.16
CA TYR A 85 -1.93 9.03 -13.56
C TYR A 85 -1.49 8.75 -12.11
N ASP A 86 -2.28 7.92 -11.43
CA ASP A 86 -1.96 7.38 -10.12
C ASP A 86 -1.56 5.91 -10.28
N GLN A 87 -0.33 5.56 -9.87
CA GLN A 87 0.22 4.21 -10.04
C GLN A 87 -0.55 3.18 -9.22
N SER A 88 -0.88 3.54 -7.96
CA SER A 88 -1.59 2.66 -7.06
C SER A 88 -3.03 2.41 -7.55
N GLU A 89 -3.65 3.38 -8.27
CA GLU A 89 -4.92 3.20 -8.95
C GLU A 89 -4.84 2.17 -10.08
N LEU A 90 -3.81 2.28 -10.94
CA LEU A 90 -3.61 1.34 -12.05
C LEU A 90 -3.43 -0.08 -11.53
N LEU A 91 -2.58 -0.25 -10.51
CA LEU A 91 -2.33 -1.53 -9.84
C LEU A 91 -3.61 -2.09 -9.22
N ALA A 92 -4.36 -1.27 -8.47
CA ALA A 92 -5.59 -1.70 -7.82
C ALA A 92 -6.65 -2.17 -8.82
N LYS A 93 -6.81 -1.47 -9.94
CA LYS A 93 -7.72 -1.88 -11.03
C LYS A 93 -7.30 -3.22 -11.64
N ALA A 94 -6.01 -3.39 -11.89
CA ALA A 94 -5.47 -4.62 -12.47
C ALA A 94 -5.60 -5.81 -11.52
N VAL A 95 -5.31 -5.63 -10.23
CA VAL A 95 -5.50 -6.66 -9.18
C VAL A 95 -6.97 -7.02 -9.03
N ALA A 96 -7.86 -6.03 -8.96
CA ALA A 96 -9.30 -6.26 -8.84
C ALA A 96 -9.85 -7.08 -10.02
N GLY A 97 -9.43 -6.77 -11.24
CA GLY A 97 -9.83 -7.53 -12.43
C GLY A 97 -9.42 -9.00 -12.36
N ARG A 98 -8.20 -9.29 -11.88
CA ARG A 98 -7.69 -10.67 -11.72
C ARG A 98 -8.39 -11.45 -10.62
N LEU A 99 -8.79 -10.76 -9.55
CA LEU A 99 -9.51 -11.37 -8.43
C LEU A 99 -11.04 -11.43 -8.62
N GLY A 100 -11.58 -10.89 -9.74
CA GLY A 100 -13.02 -10.78 -9.96
C GLY A 100 -13.72 -9.82 -8.98
N LEU A 101 -12.98 -8.86 -8.40
CA LEU A 101 -13.48 -7.94 -7.39
C LEU A 101 -13.79 -6.55 -7.95
N ARG A 102 -14.62 -5.79 -7.24
CA ARG A 102 -14.88 -4.39 -7.58
C ARG A 102 -13.76 -3.49 -7.09
N CYS A 103 -13.19 -2.68 -7.99
CA CYS A 103 -12.28 -1.60 -7.64
C CYS A 103 -13.04 -0.29 -7.47
N ARG A 104 -12.92 0.37 -6.33
CA ARG A 104 -13.58 1.66 -6.06
C ARG A 104 -12.63 2.64 -5.40
N ARG A 105 -12.75 3.92 -5.79
CA ARG A 105 -12.07 5.01 -5.08
C ARG A 105 -12.82 5.29 -3.77
N LEU A 106 -12.28 4.78 -2.67
CA LEU A 106 -12.81 5.00 -1.32
C LEU A 106 -12.06 6.12 -0.59
N LEU A 107 -10.79 6.34 -0.93
CA LEU A 107 -9.88 7.25 -0.24
C LEU A 107 -9.64 8.54 -1.03
N TYR A 108 -9.59 9.64 -0.31
CA TYR A 108 -9.28 10.97 -0.80
C TYR A 108 -8.21 11.58 0.09
N ARG A 109 -7.13 12.08 -0.52
CA ARG A 109 -6.08 12.76 0.22
C ARG A 109 -6.57 14.13 0.66
N ASP A 110 -6.46 14.44 1.95
CA ASP A 110 -6.86 15.75 2.46
C ASP A 110 -5.85 16.81 1.98
N ARG A 111 -6.38 17.93 1.46
CA ARG A 111 -5.59 19.07 0.99
C ARG A 111 -5.35 20.10 2.09
N SER A 112 -6.16 20.09 3.14
CA SER A 112 -6.17 21.10 4.20
C SER A 112 -5.05 20.93 5.22
N ALA A 113 -4.28 19.83 5.16
CA ALA A 113 -3.06 19.70 5.95
C ALA A 113 -1.96 20.60 5.34
N PRO A 114 -1.59 21.74 5.99
CA PRO A 114 -0.71 22.74 5.41
C PRO A 114 0.64 22.13 5.03
N GLN A 115 1.06 22.35 3.78
CA GLN A 115 2.38 21.91 3.30
C GLN A 115 3.51 22.89 3.72
N THR A 116 3.13 24.06 4.23
CA THR A 116 4.05 25.11 4.70
C THR A 116 4.24 24.96 6.21
N GLY A 117 5.48 24.63 6.64
CA GLY A 117 5.84 24.61 8.06
C GLY A 117 5.81 23.26 8.77
N ARG A 118 5.64 22.14 8.07
CA ARG A 118 5.70 20.82 8.70
C ARG A 118 7.08 20.56 9.32
N ASN A 119 7.12 20.51 10.65
CA ASN A 119 8.22 20.00 11.42
C ASN A 119 8.59 18.57 10.97
N ARG A 120 9.86 18.18 11.15
CA ARG A 120 10.38 16.84 10.83
C ARG A 120 9.47 15.73 11.39
N GLN A 121 8.84 15.95 12.55
CA GLN A 121 7.91 15.04 13.22
C GLN A 121 6.59 14.82 12.45
N GLU A 122 6.04 15.87 11.84
CA GLU A 122 4.80 15.78 11.05
C GLU A 122 4.99 15.08 9.70
N ARG A 123 6.23 15.06 9.17
CA ARG A 123 6.58 14.24 8.00
C ARG A 123 6.60 12.75 8.31
N LEU A 124 6.80 12.36 9.55
CA LEU A 124 6.76 10.97 10.02
C LEU A 124 5.32 10.44 10.14
N ASN A 125 4.33 11.33 10.31
CA ASN A 125 2.92 10.94 10.48
C ASN A 125 2.20 10.57 9.17
N GLY A 126 2.86 10.70 8.02
CA GLY A 126 2.29 10.31 6.72
C GLY A 126 1.20 11.27 6.19
N PRO A 127 0.51 10.91 5.11
CA PRO A 127 -0.59 11.69 4.55
C PRO A 127 -1.86 11.54 5.38
N VAL A 128 -2.71 12.56 5.37
CA VAL A 128 -4.07 12.46 5.92
C VAL A 128 -5.02 12.06 4.79
N PHE A 129 -5.83 11.05 5.05
CA PHE A 129 -6.89 10.62 4.14
C PHE A 129 -8.25 10.80 4.77
N ARG A 130 -9.25 11.06 3.92
CA ARG A 130 -10.67 10.91 4.21
C ARG A 130 -11.21 9.74 3.39
N ALA A 131 -12.11 8.94 3.96
CA ALA A 131 -12.77 7.87 3.23
C ALA A 131 -14.26 8.16 3.05
N ARG A 132 -14.84 7.62 1.97
CA ARG A 132 -16.29 7.64 1.79
C ARG A 132 -16.96 6.74 2.83
N PRO A 133 -18.03 7.20 3.51
CA PRO A 133 -18.82 6.33 4.38
C PRO A 133 -19.31 5.09 3.63
N MET A 134 -19.24 3.95 4.26
CA MET A 134 -19.64 2.68 3.67
C MET A 134 -21.10 2.39 4.00
N ARG A 135 -21.88 1.94 2.99
CA ARG A 135 -23.29 1.57 3.19
C ARG A 135 -23.45 0.29 4.03
N ARG A 136 -22.42 -0.57 4.02
CA ARG A 136 -22.30 -1.76 4.86
C ARG A 136 -20.81 -2.03 5.16
N PRO A 137 -20.49 -2.77 6.21
CA PRO A 137 -19.09 -3.09 6.52
C PRO A 137 -18.52 -4.07 5.48
N TYR A 138 -17.55 -3.60 4.71
CA TYR A 138 -16.82 -4.40 3.70
C TYR A 138 -15.45 -4.83 4.22
N ARG A 139 -14.97 -5.98 3.72
CA ARG A 139 -13.54 -6.32 3.76
C ARG A 139 -12.84 -5.69 2.58
N VAL A 140 -11.91 -4.80 2.84
CA VAL A 140 -11.26 -3.93 1.84
C VAL A 140 -9.79 -4.28 1.70
N LEU A 141 -9.35 -4.52 0.46
CA LEU A 141 -7.94 -4.61 0.11
C LEU A 141 -7.44 -3.25 -0.38
N VAL A 142 -6.41 -2.71 0.28
CA VAL A 142 -5.75 -1.46 -0.10
C VAL A 142 -4.44 -1.76 -0.80
N ILE A 143 -4.28 -1.25 -2.02
CA ILE A 143 -3.08 -1.43 -2.84
C ILE A 143 -2.22 -0.16 -2.81
N ASP A 144 -0.90 -0.35 -2.70
CA ASP A 144 0.11 0.69 -2.92
C ASP A 144 1.28 0.13 -3.75
N ASP A 145 2.13 1.00 -4.30
CA ASP A 145 3.29 0.57 -5.08
C ASP A 145 4.48 0.19 -4.18
N VAL A 146 4.86 1.03 -3.23
CA VAL A 146 6.02 0.80 -2.35
C VAL A 146 5.73 1.19 -0.91
N VAL A 147 6.04 0.30 0.00
CA VAL A 147 6.05 0.59 1.42
C VAL A 147 7.48 0.85 1.91
N THR A 148 7.67 2.01 2.55
CA THR A 148 8.91 2.37 3.26
C THR A 148 8.69 2.27 4.77
N THR A 149 8.05 3.26 5.36
CA THR A 149 7.66 3.27 6.78
C THR A 149 6.27 2.68 7.02
N GLY A 150 5.49 2.52 5.97
CA GLY A 150 4.08 2.10 6.05
C GLY A 150 3.11 3.21 6.50
N SER A 151 3.58 4.44 6.73
CA SER A 151 2.73 5.54 7.20
C SER A 151 1.56 5.83 6.27
N THR A 152 1.75 5.75 4.95
CA THR A 152 0.69 5.94 3.95
C THR A 152 -0.40 4.88 4.08
N LEU A 153 -0.02 3.61 4.13
CA LEU A 153 -0.98 2.50 4.23
C LEU A 153 -1.70 2.49 5.58
N ARG A 154 -1.00 2.80 6.69
CA ARG A 154 -1.63 2.95 8.01
C ARG A 154 -2.64 4.09 8.05
N ALA A 155 -2.31 5.24 7.48
CA ALA A 155 -3.23 6.36 7.38
C ALA A 155 -4.46 6.03 6.51
N ALA A 156 -4.26 5.27 5.43
CA ALA A 156 -5.36 4.78 4.59
C ALA A 156 -6.28 3.81 5.36
N ALA A 157 -5.70 2.88 6.12
CA ALA A 157 -6.45 1.95 6.97
C ALA A 157 -7.29 2.69 8.01
N HIS A 158 -6.67 3.62 8.73
CA HIS A 158 -7.37 4.42 9.74
C HIS A 158 -8.58 5.16 9.17
N ALA A 159 -8.43 5.79 7.99
CA ALA A 159 -9.55 6.46 7.33
C ALA A 159 -10.68 5.50 6.93
N LEU A 160 -10.36 4.29 6.49
CA LEU A 160 -11.34 3.27 6.12
C LEU A 160 -12.06 2.70 7.34
N ASP A 161 -11.37 2.56 8.48
CA ASP A 161 -11.98 2.14 9.75
C ASP A 161 -13.03 3.14 10.22
N LEU A 162 -12.66 4.44 10.21
CA LEU A 162 -13.59 5.52 10.54
C LEU A 162 -14.78 5.57 9.57
N ALA A 163 -14.63 5.09 8.34
CA ALA A 163 -15.69 5.00 7.35
C ALA A 163 -16.55 3.73 7.46
N GLY A 164 -16.29 2.85 8.43
CA GLY A 164 -17.08 1.66 8.72
C GLY A 164 -16.64 0.41 7.95
N ALA A 165 -15.36 0.29 7.58
CA ALA A 165 -14.83 -0.96 7.04
C ALA A 165 -14.90 -2.08 8.10
N LYS A 166 -15.27 -3.31 7.68
CA LYS A 166 -15.24 -4.50 8.54
C LYS A 166 -13.82 -4.93 8.82
N GLU A 167 -13.00 -4.89 7.78
CA GLU A 167 -11.61 -5.32 7.81
C GLU A 167 -10.85 -4.61 6.70
N VAL A 168 -9.61 -4.22 6.96
CA VAL A 168 -8.74 -3.58 5.97
C VAL A 168 -7.44 -4.34 5.90
N CYS A 169 -7.11 -4.85 4.72
CA CYS A 169 -5.82 -5.48 4.42
C CYS A 169 -4.98 -4.54 3.57
N LEU A 170 -3.68 -4.50 3.86
CA LEU A 170 -2.73 -3.57 3.26
C LEU A 170 -1.69 -4.34 2.47
N LEU A 171 -1.59 -4.06 1.17
CA LEU A 171 -0.67 -4.76 0.28
C LEU A 171 0.07 -3.77 -0.63
N ALA A 172 1.39 -3.89 -0.67
CA ALA A 172 2.26 -3.16 -1.59
C ALA A 172 2.99 -4.12 -2.52
N VAL A 173 3.41 -3.63 -3.69
CA VAL A 173 4.25 -4.41 -4.59
C VAL A 173 5.59 -4.71 -3.92
N ALA A 174 6.23 -3.70 -3.32
CA ALA A 174 7.53 -3.89 -2.71
C ALA A 174 7.67 -3.15 -1.38
N ALA A 175 8.52 -3.71 -0.50
CA ALA A 175 8.99 -3.04 0.71
C ALA A 175 10.44 -2.59 0.55
N THR A 176 10.75 -1.37 1.00
CA THR A 176 12.15 -0.93 1.10
C THR A 176 12.87 -1.81 2.13
N PRO A 177 14.03 -2.39 1.79
CA PRO A 177 14.82 -3.15 2.74
C PRO A 177 15.12 -2.31 3.99
N ARG A 178 15.01 -2.93 5.16
CA ARG A 178 15.51 -2.30 6.39
C ARG A 178 17.01 -2.51 6.47
N ASP A 179 17.79 -1.41 6.60
CA ASP A 179 19.19 -1.50 6.92
C ASP A 179 19.35 -2.20 8.27
N ARG A 180 20.02 -3.34 8.28
CA ARG A 180 20.36 -4.10 9.50
C ARG A 180 21.49 -3.45 10.34
N SER A 181 21.98 -2.25 9.96
CA SER A 181 23.19 -1.65 10.50
C SER A 181 23.00 -0.84 11.79
N THR A 182 21.79 -0.73 12.35
CA THR A 182 21.54 0.10 13.55
C THR A 182 21.37 -0.66 14.87
N ASN A 183 21.58 -1.99 14.89
CA ASN A 183 21.42 -2.75 16.14
C ASN A 183 22.75 -3.34 16.68
N SER A 184 23.90 -2.71 16.41
CA SER A 184 25.20 -3.17 16.87
C SER A 184 25.95 -2.07 17.64
N ARG A 185 25.27 -1.40 18.58
CA ARG A 185 25.91 -0.56 19.61
C ARG A 185 25.01 -0.50 20.84
N VAL A 186 25.00 -1.53 21.64
CA VAL A 186 24.98 -1.46 23.10
C VAL A 186 25.56 -2.79 23.58
N ALA A 187 26.82 -2.79 23.90
CA ALA A 187 27.47 -3.70 24.85
C ALA A 187 28.12 -2.81 25.86
#